data_54ff494397f6afedf902617a927bd2a4
#
_entry.id   54ff494397f6afedf902617a927bd2a4
#
_cell.length_a   1.000
_cell.length_b   1.000
_cell.length_c   1.000
_cell.angle_alpha   90.00
_cell.angle_beta   90.00
_cell.angle_gamma   90.00
#
_symmetry.space_group_name_H-M   'P 1'
#
loop_
_entity.id
_entity.type
_entity.pdbx_description
1 polymer ?
#
loop_
_entity_poly.entity_id
_entity_poly.type
_entity_poly.pdbx_seq_one_letter_code
_entity_poly.pdbx_strand_id
1 'polypeptide(L)'
;MINMMKIEEIVGDIVLIVLENYDPLKKIGINQDEIFVEVKGYDENGIWIHHPKFAMPKPSENGKAKELEASILIPWVFVVSIAHFPGAEGLDFPSPFSRSIGF
;
A
#
# COMPACT_ATOMS: atom_id res chain seq x y z
N MET A 1 -23.36 -10.36 21.73
CA MET A 1 -22.57 -11.03 20.69
C MET A 1 -21.51 -10.12 20.13
N ILE A 2 -20.34 -10.63 19.95
CA ILE A 2 -19.24 -9.83 19.42
C ILE A 2 -19.22 -9.98 17.91
N ASN A 3 -19.28 -8.84 17.22
CA ASN A 3 -19.07 -8.82 15.78
C ASN A 3 -17.59 -8.81 15.52
N MET A 4 -17.10 -9.88 14.92
CA MET A 4 -15.71 -9.97 14.56
C MET A 4 -15.56 -9.56 13.11
N MET A 5 -14.79 -8.51 12.90
CA MET A 5 -14.44 -8.10 11.55
C MET A 5 -13.42 -9.08 11.00
N LYS A 6 -13.65 -9.55 9.80
CA LYS A 6 -12.69 -10.43 9.13
C LYS A 6 -11.82 -9.61 8.21
N ILE A 7 -10.55 -9.96 8.15
CA ILE A 7 -9.62 -9.21 7.33
C ILE A 7 -10.00 -9.22 5.85
N GLU A 8 -10.65 -10.26 5.38
CA GLU A 8 -11.08 -10.32 3.98
C GLU A 8 -12.08 -9.23 3.62
N GLU A 9 -12.72 -8.60 4.61
CA GLU A 9 -13.67 -7.54 4.35
C GLU A 9 -13.00 -6.25 3.85
N ILE A 10 -11.70 -6.12 4.03
CA ILE A 10 -11.00 -4.92 3.58
C ILE A 10 -10.41 -5.07 2.18
N VAL A 11 -10.45 -6.26 1.61
CA VAL A 11 -9.89 -6.49 0.27
C VAL A 11 -10.70 -5.69 -0.76
N GLY A 12 -9.99 -4.91 -1.56
CA GLY A 12 -10.60 -4.03 -2.54
C GLY A 12 -10.84 -2.61 -2.04
N ASP A 13 -10.70 -2.39 -0.74
CA ASP A 13 -10.96 -1.09 -0.15
C ASP A 13 -9.66 -0.37 0.18
N ILE A 14 -9.79 0.95 0.36
CA ILE A 14 -8.67 1.76 0.83
C ILE A 14 -8.67 1.74 2.35
N VAL A 15 -7.52 1.48 2.92
CA VAL A 15 -7.32 1.45 4.36
C VAL A 15 -6.15 2.34 4.72
N LEU A 16 -6.10 2.73 6.00
CA LEU A 16 -4.92 3.37 6.56
C LEU A 16 -4.10 2.29 7.26
N ILE A 17 -2.85 2.14 6.83
CA ILE A 17 -1.94 1.19 7.47
C ILE A 17 -0.91 1.98 8.26
N VAL A 18 -0.77 1.66 9.53
CA VAL A 18 0.24 2.24 10.40
C VAL A 18 1.42 1.27 10.48
N LEU A 19 2.60 1.77 10.19
CA LEU A 19 3.81 0.95 10.09
C LEU A 19 4.83 1.36 11.15
N GLU A 20 5.70 0.43 11.49
CA GLU A 20 6.86 0.73 12.33
C GLU A 20 8.08 0.02 11.75
N ASN A 21 9.26 0.59 12.03
CA ASN A 21 10.54 0.03 11.58
C ASN A 21 10.56 -0.23 10.08
N TYR A 22 9.96 0.66 9.32
CA TYR A 22 9.66 0.42 7.92
C TYR A 22 10.80 0.83 6.97
N ASP A 23 11.98 1.13 7.49
CA ASP A 23 13.11 1.53 6.65
C ASP A 23 13.33 0.61 5.44
N PRO A 24 13.23 -0.71 5.60
CA PRO A 24 13.41 -1.58 4.43
C PRO A 24 12.39 -1.35 3.33
N LEU A 25 11.21 -0.80 3.66
CA LEU A 25 10.15 -0.57 2.68
C LEU A 25 10.40 0.69 1.86
N LYS A 26 11.36 1.51 2.25
CA LYS A 26 11.70 2.70 1.48
C LYS A 26 12.19 2.35 0.09
N LYS A 27 12.77 1.18 -0.06
CA LYS A 27 13.26 0.73 -1.37
C LYS A 27 12.14 0.48 -2.36
N ILE A 28 10.93 0.30 -1.88
CA ILE A 28 9.77 0.10 -2.74
C ILE A 28 8.82 1.28 -2.71
N GLY A 29 9.31 2.43 -2.24
CA GLY A 29 8.56 3.67 -2.34
C GLY A 29 7.73 4.04 -1.13
N ILE A 30 7.86 3.31 -0.02
CA ILE A 30 7.11 3.61 1.18
C ILE A 30 7.97 4.45 2.10
N ASN A 31 7.63 5.74 2.20
CA ASN A 31 8.43 6.71 2.94
C ASN A 31 7.69 7.34 4.12
N GLN A 32 6.56 6.77 4.49
CA GLN A 32 5.74 7.28 5.58
C GLN A 32 5.35 6.13 6.49
N ASP A 33 5.13 6.44 7.76
CA ASP A 33 4.69 5.43 8.72
C ASP A 33 3.16 5.27 8.75
N GLU A 34 2.44 6.11 8.05
CA GLU A 34 0.99 6.00 7.90
C GLU A 34 0.66 6.17 6.43
N ILE A 35 0.07 5.15 5.84
CA ILE A 35 -0.21 5.17 4.41
C ILE A 35 -1.64 4.76 4.12
N PHE A 36 -2.27 5.46 3.18
CA PHE A 36 -3.58 5.06 2.65
C PHE A 36 -3.35 4.28 1.37
N VAL A 37 -3.79 3.04 1.35
CA VAL A 37 -3.55 2.15 0.20
C VAL A 37 -4.75 1.26 -0.03
N GLU A 38 -4.92 0.85 -1.28
CA GLU A 38 -5.93 -0.13 -1.62
C GLU A 38 -5.37 -1.53 -1.36
N VAL A 39 -6.15 -2.35 -0.67
CA VAL A 39 -5.76 -3.71 -0.34
C VAL A 39 -6.12 -4.62 -1.50
N LYS A 40 -5.14 -5.35 -2.02
CA LYS A 40 -5.36 -6.32 -3.09
C LYS A 40 -5.58 -7.72 -2.54
N GLY A 41 -5.08 -7.99 -1.36
CA GLY A 41 -5.21 -9.29 -0.75
C GLY A 41 -4.32 -9.39 0.48
N TYR A 42 -4.27 -10.57 1.04
CA TYR A 42 -3.40 -10.85 2.19
C TYR A 42 -3.11 -12.33 2.22
N ASP A 43 -2.05 -12.67 2.91
CA ASP A 43 -1.71 -14.05 3.18
C ASP A 43 -0.92 -14.12 4.47
N GLU A 44 -0.34 -15.28 4.76
CA GLU A 44 0.42 -15.49 5.98
C GLU A 44 1.67 -14.63 6.06
N ASN A 45 2.14 -14.13 4.93
CA ASN A 45 3.36 -13.32 4.89
C ASN A 45 3.10 -11.84 5.10
N GLY A 46 1.92 -11.35 4.73
CA GLY A 46 1.63 -9.95 4.86
C GLY A 46 0.39 -9.53 4.11
N ILE A 47 0.30 -8.23 3.89
CA ILE A 47 -0.80 -7.62 3.16
C ILE A 47 -0.31 -7.10 1.82
N TRP A 48 -1.06 -7.43 0.76
CA TRP A 48 -0.75 -7.00 -0.60
C TRP A 48 -1.51 -5.71 -0.90
N ILE A 49 -0.77 -4.69 -1.30
CA ILE A 49 -1.35 -3.38 -1.61
C ILE A 49 -1.12 -3.00 -3.05
N HIS A 50 -1.97 -2.12 -3.55
CA HIS A 50 -1.87 -1.64 -4.93
C HIS A 50 -0.94 -0.44 -5.01
N HIS A 51 0.01 -0.50 -5.93
CA HIS A 51 0.85 0.63 -6.29
C HIS A 51 0.56 0.97 -7.74
N PRO A 52 -0.05 2.13 -8.01
CA PRO A 52 -0.49 2.43 -9.37
C PRO A 52 0.63 2.71 -10.36
N LYS A 53 1.78 3.19 -9.87
CA LYS A 53 2.85 3.62 -10.77
C LYS A 53 4.20 3.23 -10.22
N PHE A 54 4.42 1.93 -10.12
CA PHE A 54 5.70 1.43 -9.64
C PHE A 54 6.77 1.63 -10.71
N ALA A 55 7.83 2.35 -10.35
CA ALA A 55 8.92 2.61 -11.28
C ALA A 55 9.83 1.41 -11.36
N MET A 56 10.06 0.94 -12.59
CA MET A 56 10.95 -0.18 -12.80
C MET A 56 12.38 0.22 -12.43
N PRO A 57 13.13 -0.67 -11.78
CA PRO A 57 14.48 -0.32 -11.32
C PRO A 57 15.47 -0.06 -12.45
N LYS A 58 15.17 -0.53 -13.65
CA LYS A 58 16.05 -0.28 -14.82
C LYS A 58 15.30 0.56 -15.83
N PRO A 59 15.91 1.60 -16.35
CA PRO A 59 15.26 2.39 -17.39
C PRO A 59 15.06 1.55 -18.65
N SER A 60 14.07 1.93 -19.45
CA SER A 60 13.85 1.33 -20.73
C SER A 60 15.01 1.66 -21.66
N GLU A 61 15.03 1.03 -22.83
CA GLU A 61 16.06 1.27 -23.83
C GLU A 61 16.21 2.74 -24.19
N ASN A 62 15.13 3.51 -24.04
CA ASN A 62 15.16 4.94 -24.34
C ASN A 62 15.59 5.77 -23.15
N GLY A 63 16.07 5.16 -22.08
CA GLY A 63 16.49 5.87 -20.91
C GLY A 63 15.36 6.37 -20.03
N LYS A 64 14.14 6.05 -20.37
CA LYS A 64 12.97 6.46 -19.57
C LYS A 64 12.56 5.35 -18.63
N ALA A 65 12.29 5.73 -17.40
CA ALA A 65 11.75 4.76 -16.44
C ALA A 65 10.36 4.33 -16.90
N LYS A 66 10.10 3.04 -16.82
CA LYS A 66 8.80 2.51 -17.12
C LYS A 66 8.02 2.32 -15.84
N GLU A 67 6.80 2.84 -15.81
CA GLU A 67 5.92 2.73 -14.65
C GLU A 67 4.84 1.71 -14.93
N LEU A 68 4.61 0.83 -13.98
CA LEU A 68 3.62 -0.22 -14.11
C LEU A 68 2.82 -0.32 -12.82
N GLU A 69 1.58 -0.75 -12.95
CA GLU A 69 0.83 -1.14 -11.76
C GLU A 69 1.52 -2.33 -11.12
N ALA A 70 1.54 -2.32 -9.81
CA ALA A 70 2.17 -3.40 -9.06
C ALA A 70 1.35 -3.74 -7.82
N SER A 71 1.48 -4.96 -7.37
CA SER A 71 1.01 -5.35 -6.05
C SER A 71 2.25 -5.54 -5.20
N ILE A 72 2.26 -4.88 -4.06
CA ILE A 72 3.41 -4.88 -3.17
C ILE A 72 3.03 -5.55 -1.87
N LEU A 73 3.88 -6.47 -1.42
CA LEU A 73 3.68 -7.12 -0.13
C LEU A 73 4.29 -6.29 0.98
N ILE A 74 3.50 -6.00 1.98
CA ILE A 74 4.00 -5.42 3.22
C ILE A 74 3.95 -6.54 4.27
N PRO A 75 5.10 -7.02 4.70
CA PRO A 75 5.13 -8.08 5.72
C PRO A 75 4.46 -7.64 7.02
N TRP A 76 3.79 -8.59 7.66
CA TRP A 76 3.05 -8.29 8.88
C TRP A 76 3.92 -7.69 9.97
N VAL A 77 5.20 -8.01 9.99
CA VAL A 77 6.11 -7.51 11.02
C VAL A 77 6.20 -5.98 11.05
N PHE A 78 5.91 -5.33 9.93
CA PHE A 78 5.93 -3.87 9.86
C PHE A 78 4.58 -3.23 10.19
N VAL A 79 3.52 -4.02 10.26
CA VAL A 79 2.16 -3.49 10.42
C VAL A 79 1.81 -3.39 11.90
N VAL A 80 1.55 -2.18 12.37
CA VAL A 80 1.09 -1.94 13.73
C VAL A 80 -0.42 -2.04 13.80
N SER A 81 -1.10 -1.42 12.84
CA SER A 81 -2.55 -1.35 12.84
C SER A 81 -3.07 -1.04 11.46
N ILE A 82 -4.32 -1.39 11.23
CA ILE A 82 -5.02 -1.07 9.98
C ILE A 82 -6.35 -0.44 10.37
N ALA A 83 -6.64 0.73 9.80
CA ALA A 83 -7.93 1.37 9.97
C ALA A 83 -8.72 1.26 8.67
N HIS A 84 -9.95 0.81 8.78
CA HIS A 84 -10.84 0.60 7.64
C HIS A 84 -12.01 1.58 7.75
N PHE A 85 -12.45 2.10 6.62
CA PHE A 85 -13.46 3.15 6.56
C PHE A 85 -14.63 2.70 5.68
N PRO A 86 -15.47 1.79 6.15
CA PRO A 86 -16.48 1.17 5.29
C PRO A 86 -17.53 2.15 4.74
N GLY A 87 -17.72 3.28 5.38
CA GLY A 87 -18.67 4.27 4.91
C GLY A 87 -18.10 5.39 4.07
N ALA A 88 -16.86 5.23 3.63
CA ALA A 88 -16.12 6.35 3.02
C ALA A 88 -16.08 6.30 1.49
N GLU A 89 -17.07 5.68 0.87
CA GLU A 89 -17.12 5.66 -0.58
C GLU A 89 -17.16 7.07 -1.15
N GLY A 90 -16.38 7.30 -2.19
CA GLY A 90 -16.34 8.60 -2.84
C GLY A 90 -15.41 9.60 -2.20
N LEU A 91 -14.78 9.27 -1.09
CA LEU A 91 -13.79 10.15 -0.50
C LEU A 91 -12.44 9.95 -1.18
N ASP A 92 -11.75 11.07 -1.36
CA ASP A 92 -10.40 11.03 -1.91
C ASP A 92 -9.40 10.90 -0.77
N PHE A 93 -8.74 9.76 -0.71
CA PHE A 93 -7.67 9.56 0.24
C PHE A 93 -6.35 9.93 -0.41
N PRO A 94 -5.44 10.58 0.32
CA PRO A 94 -4.12 10.87 -0.24
C PRO A 94 -3.36 9.58 -0.49
N SER A 95 -2.84 9.44 -1.70
CA SER A 95 -2.04 8.26 -2.04
C SER A 95 -0.58 8.55 -1.71
N PRO A 96 0.11 7.63 -1.00
CA PRO A 96 1.53 7.81 -0.74
C PRO A 96 2.36 7.71 -2.01
N PHE A 97 1.77 7.23 -3.10
CA PHE A 97 2.47 7.02 -4.35
C PHE A 97 2.12 8.03 -5.43
N SER A 98 1.19 8.94 -5.15
CA SER A 98 0.73 9.88 -6.17
C SER A 98 1.73 11.00 -6.43
N ARG A 99 2.67 11.20 -5.52
CA ARG A 99 3.71 12.18 -5.70
C ARG A 99 4.86 11.54 -6.39
N SER A 100 4.99 11.83 -7.65
CA SER A 100 6.16 11.36 -8.38
C SER A 100 7.40 12.12 -7.95
N ILE A 101 7.20 13.27 -7.37
CA ILE A 101 8.31 14.12 -6.95
C ILE A 101 8.93 13.51 -5.72
N GLY A 102 10.21 13.28 -5.79
CA GLY A 102 10.92 12.71 -4.67
C GLY A 102 10.93 11.19 -4.68
N PHE A 103 10.35 10.63 -5.65
CA PHE A 103 10.45 9.19 -5.84
C PHE A 103 11.50 8.89 -6.87
#